data_6ad44f7d35cd074fff2b3009b0bb5b82
#
_entry.id   6ad44f7d35cd074fff2b3009b0bb5b82
#
_cell.length_a   1.000
_cell.length_b   1.000
_cell.length_c   1.000
_cell.angle_alpha   90.00
_cell.angle_beta   90.00
_cell.angle_gamma   90.00
#
_symmetry.space_group_name_H-M   'P 1'
#
loop_
_entity.id
_entity.type
_entity.pdbx_description
1 polymer ?
#
loop_
_entity_poly.entity_id
_entity_poly.type
_entity_poly.pdbx_seq_one_letter_code
_entity_poly.pdbx_strand_id
1 'polypeptide(L)'
;MSEFVSNPLFGIALSILAYLGGMIIFRRYPHPLTTPLLLATFFIIAFLKFTGISYAAYYQGGVYLNNLIVPSTVALGIPLYKSFHLMKHHVRSILLGSFLAVIVNTTFTALVAKFFGMDFFLAISLFPKSVTTAMAVGITEKLQGITTITLVVVVATGILTSVIGPTLLKWLKIDDPVAAGLALGGTGHAVGTGTAFRYGSVAGAMAGLAIGVTGLLYVFISPIVAGIILS
;
A
#
# COMPACT_ATOMS: atom_id res chain seq x y z
N MET A 1 18.17 30.74 -5.28
CA MET A 1 17.07 29.74 -5.35
C MET A 1 17.59 28.30 -5.55
N SER A 2 18.61 28.11 -6.39
CA SER A 2 19.18 26.74 -6.62
C SER A 2 19.69 26.06 -5.35
N GLU A 3 20.47 26.77 -4.50
CA GLU A 3 21.00 26.20 -3.26
C GLU A 3 19.92 25.82 -2.22
N PHE A 4 18.84 26.60 -2.13
CA PHE A 4 17.74 26.32 -1.22
C PHE A 4 16.96 25.06 -1.65
N VAL A 5 16.72 24.90 -2.95
CA VAL A 5 15.98 23.76 -3.50
C VAL A 5 16.81 22.47 -3.49
N SER A 6 18.12 22.57 -3.62
CA SER A 6 19.05 21.42 -3.52
C SER A 6 19.35 21.00 -2.07
N ASN A 7 18.88 21.75 -1.07
CA ASN A 7 19.00 21.33 0.32
C ASN A 7 17.99 20.22 0.64
N PRO A 8 18.42 19.08 1.21
CA PRO A 8 17.51 17.99 1.59
C PRO A 8 16.36 18.43 2.49
N LEU A 9 16.55 19.44 3.34
CA LEU A 9 15.49 19.94 4.21
C LEU A 9 14.30 20.50 3.44
N PHE A 10 14.51 21.00 2.21
CA PHE A 10 13.41 21.45 1.35
C PHE A 10 12.43 20.34 1.02
N GLY A 11 12.90 19.19 0.53
CA GLY A 11 12.05 18.06 0.17
C GLY A 11 11.33 17.46 1.39
N ILE A 12 12.02 17.37 2.53
CA ILE A 12 11.44 16.91 3.80
C ILE A 12 10.33 17.87 4.25
N ALA A 13 10.63 19.17 4.32
CA ALA A 13 9.67 20.18 4.77
C ALA A 13 8.46 20.24 3.86
N LEU A 14 8.66 20.24 2.53
CA LEU A 14 7.57 20.24 1.56
C LEU A 14 6.65 19.03 1.75
N SER A 15 7.20 17.85 1.95
CA SER A 15 6.42 16.62 2.17
C SER A 15 5.60 16.68 3.46
N ILE A 16 6.21 17.11 4.56
CA ILE A 16 5.55 17.22 5.86
C ILE A 16 4.45 18.28 5.80
N LEU A 17 4.73 19.46 5.27
CA LEU A 17 3.76 20.55 5.18
C LEU A 17 2.58 20.19 4.28
N ALA A 18 2.84 19.55 3.14
CA ALA A 18 1.79 19.08 2.25
C ALA A 18 0.89 18.05 2.94
N TYR A 19 1.47 17.12 3.70
CA TYR A 19 0.71 16.11 4.44
C TYR A 19 -0.11 16.74 5.58
N LEU A 20 0.48 17.66 6.34
CA LEU A 20 -0.23 18.38 7.41
C LEU A 20 -1.38 19.22 6.84
N GLY A 21 -1.17 19.91 5.73
CA GLY A 21 -2.23 20.64 5.02
C GLY A 21 -3.36 19.71 4.57
N GLY A 22 -3.02 18.57 3.98
CA GLY A 22 -3.99 17.52 3.64
C GLY A 22 -4.75 17.01 4.85
N MET A 23 -4.08 16.83 5.99
CA MET A 23 -4.72 16.38 7.23
C MET A 23 -5.72 17.43 7.79
N ILE A 24 -5.39 18.72 7.70
CA ILE A 24 -6.31 19.80 8.10
C ILE A 24 -7.57 19.77 7.23
N ILE A 25 -7.41 19.64 5.91
CA ILE A 25 -8.54 19.57 4.98
C ILE A 25 -9.38 18.34 5.27
N PHE A 26 -8.76 17.17 5.47
CA PHE A 26 -9.45 15.93 5.76
C PHE A 26 -10.26 15.99 7.06
N ARG A 27 -9.74 16.64 8.10
CA ARG A 27 -10.47 16.80 9.37
C ARG A 27 -11.74 17.65 9.20
N ARG A 28 -11.71 18.63 8.28
CA ARG A 28 -12.87 19.49 8.03
C ARG A 28 -13.86 18.86 7.06
N TYR A 29 -13.37 18.11 6.09
CA TYR A 29 -14.16 17.45 5.04
C TYR A 29 -13.71 15.98 4.93
N PRO A 30 -14.20 15.08 5.81
CA PRO A 30 -13.80 13.68 5.82
C PRO A 30 -14.43 12.93 4.65
N HIS A 31 -13.80 13.01 3.49
CA HIS A 31 -14.21 12.32 2.27
C HIS A 31 -13.07 11.42 1.79
N PRO A 32 -13.35 10.28 1.14
CA PRO A 32 -12.31 9.40 0.61
C PRO A 32 -11.29 10.10 -0.31
N LEU A 33 -11.74 11.05 -1.12
CA LEU A 33 -10.88 11.82 -2.02
C LEU A 33 -10.05 12.91 -1.32
N THR A 34 -10.36 13.23 -0.07
CA THR A 34 -9.61 14.20 0.73
C THR A 34 -8.61 13.54 1.68
N THR A 35 -8.27 12.26 1.48
CA THR A 35 -7.27 11.59 2.31
C THR A 35 -5.95 12.37 2.28
N PRO A 36 -5.27 12.57 3.43
CA PRO A 36 -4.08 13.40 3.53
C PRO A 36 -2.99 13.00 2.54
N LEU A 37 -2.81 11.70 2.32
CA LEU A 37 -1.82 11.17 1.38
C LEU A 37 -2.13 11.61 -0.06
N LEU A 38 -3.38 11.48 -0.50
CA LEU A 38 -3.80 11.87 -1.84
C LEU A 38 -3.61 13.37 -2.05
N LEU A 39 -4.09 14.19 -1.12
CA LEU A 39 -3.95 15.64 -1.21
C LEU A 39 -2.48 16.09 -1.21
N ALA A 40 -1.65 15.50 -0.34
CA ALA A 40 -0.22 15.80 -0.30
C ALA A 40 0.46 15.45 -1.62
N THR A 41 0.17 14.28 -2.19
CA THR A 41 0.72 13.85 -3.47
C THR A 41 0.34 14.81 -4.59
N PHE A 42 -0.95 15.15 -4.70
CA PHE A 42 -1.43 16.12 -5.70
C PHE A 42 -0.78 17.49 -5.54
N PHE A 43 -0.72 17.98 -4.30
CA PHE A 43 -0.11 19.28 -4.00
C PHE A 43 1.37 19.31 -4.39
N ILE A 44 2.14 18.28 -4.03
CA ILE A 44 3.56 18.21 -4.35
C ILE A 44 3.78 18.15 -5.87
N ILE A 45 3.03 17.30 -6.57
CA ILE A 45 3.12 17.21 -8.05
C ILE A 45 2.81 18.56 -8.69
N ALA A 46 1.71 19.20 -8.29
CA ALA A 46 1.32 20.50 -8.80
C ALA A 46 2.39 21.57 -8.48
N PHE A 47 2.87 21.62 -7.25
CA PHE A 47 3.89 22.56 -6.81
C PHE A 47 5.18 22.42 -7.63
N LEU A 48 5.71 21.21 -7.78
CA LEU A 48 6.93 20.95 -8.57
C LEU A 48 6.72 21.35 -10.05
N LYS A 49 5.56 21.05 -10.60
CA LYS A 49 5.25 21.38 -12.00
C LYS A 49 5.14 22.90 -12.22
N PHE A 50 4.48 23.62 -11.32
CA PHE A 50 4.30 25.07 -11.45
C PHE A 50 5.57 25.87 -11.15
N THR A 51 6.40 25.38 -10.23
CA THR A 51 7.68 26.04 -9.89
C THR A 51 8.84 25.68 -10.80
N GLY A 52 8.67 24.66 -11.67
CA GLY A 52 9.73 24.12 -12.50
C GLY A 52 10.85 23.40 -11.76
N ILE A 53 10.63 23.08 -10.48
CA ILE A 53 11.60 22.35 -9.67
C ILE A 53 11.64 20.89 -10.13
N SER A 54 12.83 20.37 -10.42
CA SER A 54 12.99 18.99 -10.84
C SER A 54 12.66 18.01 -9.70
N TYR A 55 12.09 16.85 -10.06
CA TYR A 55 11.87 15.77 -9.08
C TYR A 55 13.17 15.34 -8.38
N ALA A 56 14.29 15.34 -9.11
CA ALA A 56 15.60 14.99 -8.54
C ALA A 56 16.00 15.92 -7.38
N ALA A 57 15.74 17.22 -7.50
CA ALA A 57 16.00 18.18 -6.43
C ALA A 57 15.10 17.95 -5.21
N TYR A 58 13.82 17.73 -5.42
CA TYR A 58 12.88 17.36 -4.36
C TYR A 58 13.29 16.04 -3.67
N TYR A 59 13.68 15.04 -4.45
CA TYR A 59 14.00 13.70 -3.97
C TYR A 59 15.27 13.65 -3.12
N GLN A 60 16.14 14.65 -3.17
CA GLN A 60 17.27 14.75 -2.23
C GLN A 60 16.81 14.77 -0.77
N GLY A 61 15.67 15.39 -0.49
CA GLY A 61 15.02 15.30 0.81
C GLY A 61 14.09 14.09 0.94
N GLY A 62 13.41 13.72 -0.13
CA GLY A 62 12.52 12.57 -0.18
C GLY A 62 13.18 11.25 0.16
N VAL A 63 14.48 11.08 -0.16
CA VAL A 63 15.25 9.86 0.17
C VAL A 63 15.30 9.59 1.68
N TYR A 64 15.37 10.61 2.52
CA TYR A 64 15.35 10.42 3.98
C TYR A 64 14.01 9.87 4.47
N LEU A 65 12.90 10.34 3.91
CA LEU A 65 11.58 9.82 4.20
C LEU A 65 11.42 8.39 3.65
N ASN A 66 11.95 8.13 2.46
CA ASN A 66 11.97 6.79 1.86
C ASN A 66 12.75 5.79 2.73
N ASN A 67 13.88 6.19 3.31
CA ASN A 67 14.67 5.33 4.20
C ASN A 67 13.93 4.96 5.49
N LEU A 68 12.88 5.70 5.88
CA LEU A 68 12.02 5.35 7.01
C LEU A 68 11.01 4.25 6.68
N ILE A 69 10.86 3.82 5.43
CA ILE A 69 9.92 2.75 5.03
C ILE A 69 10.26 1.45 5.75
N VAL A 70 11.53 1.05 5.75
CA VAL A 70 11.97 -0.21 6.40
C VAL A 70 11.76 -0.18 7.92
N PRO A 71 12.28 0.83 8.67
CA PRO A 71 12.02 0.91 10.11
C PRO A 71 10.51 1.00 10.44
N SER A 72 9.74 1.73 9.64
CA SER A 72 8.27 1.82 9.83
C SER A 72 7.59 0.47 9.64
N THR A 73 8.03 -0.32 8.66
CA THR A 73 7.52 -1.68 8.44
C THR A 73 7.86 -2.59 9.61
N VAL A 74 9.07 -2.51 10.15
CA VAL A 74 9.48 -3.25 11.36
C VAL A 74 8.65 -2.83 12.57
N ALA A 75 8.37 -1.53 12.72
CA ALA A 75 7.56 -0.99 13.82
C ALA A 75 6.11 -1.52 13.80
N LEU A 76 5.58 -1.93 12.65
CA LEU A 76 4.28 -2.61 12.56
C LEU A 76 4.27 -3.97 13.29
N GLY A 77 5.43 -4.55 13.60
CA GLY A 77 5.55 -5.72 14.46
C GLY A 77 5.06 -5.47 15.90
N ILE A 78 5.06 -4.21 16.38
CA ILE A 78 4.61 -3.87 17.75
C ILE A 78 3.11 -4.07 17.91
N PRO A 79 2.21 -3.50 17.08
CA PRO A 79 0.79 -3.82 17.11
C PRO A 79 0.51 -5.31 16.90
N LEU A 80 1.29 -5.95 16.03
CA LEU A 80 1.21 -7.38 15.77
C LEU A 80 1.45 -8.19 17.04
N TYR A 81 2.54 -7.91 17.76
CA TYR A 81 2.86 -8.56 19.03
C TYR A 81 1.78 -8.32 20.07
N LYS A 82 1.30 -7.09 20.22
CA LYS A 82 0.19 -6.76 21.14
C LYS A 82 -1.10 -7.50 20.81
N SER A 83 -1.31 -7.85 19.55
CA SER A 83 -2.50 -8.55 19.06
C SER A 83 -2.29 -10.07 18.93
N PHE A 84 -1.16 -10.59 19.43
CA PHE A 84 -0.80 -12.02 19.32
C PHE A 84 -1.87 -12.94 19.92
N HIS A 85 -2.56 -12.50 20.97
CA HIS A 85 -3.68 -13.23 21.55
C HIS A 85 -4.85 -13.39 20.57
N LEU A 86 -5.22 -12.30 19.90
CA LEU A 86 -6.27 -12.32 18.86
C LEU A 86 -5.86 -13.21 17.67
N MET A 87 -4.58 -13.20 17.31
CA MET A 87 -4.04 -14.05 16.25
C MET A 87 -4.29 -15.52 16.56
N LYS A 88 -4.04 -15.98 17.79
CA LYS A 88 -4.25 -17.38 18.18
C LYS A 88 -5.69 -17.85 18.03
N HIS A 89 -6.66 -17.00 18.32
CA HIS A 89 -8.08 -17.31 18.18
C HIS A 89 -8.55 -17.34 16.72
N HIS A 90 -7.93 -16.54 15.84
CA HIS A 90 -8.34 -16.36 14.45
C HIS A 90 -7.35 -16.91 13.41
N VAL A 91 -6.40 -17.78 13.82
CA VAL A 91 -5.35 -18.32 12.94
C VAL A 91 -5.90 -18.87 11.63
N ARG A 92 -6.97 -19.67 11.69
CA ARG A 92 -7.57 -20.26 10.49
C ARG A 92 -8.11 -19.20 9.55
N SER A 93 -8.85 -18.22 10.07
CA SER A 93 -9.40 -17.11 9.27
C SER A 93 -8.31 -16.27 8.64
N ILE A 94 -7.23 -15.98 9.39
CA ILE A 94 -6.10 -15.20 8.93
C ILE A 94 -5.38 -15.94 7.80
N LEU A 95 -5.01 -17.20 8.02
CA LEU A 95 -4.25 -17.98 7.04
C LEU A 95 -5.08 -18.26 5.79
N LEU A 96 -6.30 -18.76 5.93
CA LEU A 96 -7.17 -19.08 4.79
C LEU A 96 -7.59 -17.81 4.04
N GLY A 97 -8.00 -16.76 4.76
CA GLY A 97 -8.40 -15.50 4.15
C GLY A 97 -7.24 -14.84 3.39
N SER A 98 -6.05 -14.78 3.99
CA SER A 98 -4.87 -14.24 3.33
C SER A 98 -4.42 -15.09 2.13
N PHE A 99 -4.45 -16.41 2.25
CA PHE A 99 -4.11 -17.34 1.17
C PHE A 99 -5.05 -17.18 -0.03
N LEU A 100 -6.36 -17.20 0.22
CA LEU A 100 -7.36 -16.99 -0.82
C LEU A 100 -7.24 -15.59 -1.44
N ALA A 101 -7.02 -14.56 -0.64
CA ALA A 101 -6.84 -13.19 -1.13
C ALA A 101 -5.65 -13.10 -2.10
N VAL A 102 -4.52 -13.71 -1.76
CA VAL A 102 -3.32 -13.70 -2.61
C VAL A 102 -3.55 -14.48 -3.90
N ILE A 103 -4.13 -15.68 -3.82
CA ILE A 103 -4.44 -16.47 -5.03
C ILE A 103 -5.41 -15.73 -5.94
N VAL A 104 -6.52 -15.26 -5.40
CA VAL A 104 -7.54 -14.53 -6.19
C VAL A 104 -6.93 -13.28 -6.81
N ASN A 105 -6.16 -12.51 -6.05
CA ASN A 105 -5.57 -11.28 -6.57
C ASN A 105 -4.51 -11.54 -7.65
N THR A 106 -3.61 -12.48 -7.46
CA THR A 106 -2.57 -12.80 -8.45
C THR A 106 -3.19 -13.43 -9.71
N THR A 107 -4.10 -14.39 -9.54
CA THR A 107 -4.80 -15.02 -10.65
C THR A 107 -5.63 -14.02 -11.45
N PHE A 108 -6.42 -13.18 -10.77
CA PHE A 108 -7.20 -12.13 -11.44
C PHE A 108 -6.30 -11.17 -12.20
N THR A 109 -5.20 -10.73 -11.59
CA THR A 109 -4.24 -9.82 -12.25
C THR A 109 -3.62 -10.48 -13.47
N ALA A 110 -3.22 -11.76 -13.39
CA ALA A 110 -2.67 -12.50 -14.51
C ALA A 110 -3.68 -12.69 -15.65
N LEU A 111 -4.93 -13.02 -15.32
CA LEU A 111 -6.00 -13.16 -16.33
C LEU A 111 -6.31 -11.84 -17.02
N VAL A 112 -6.38 -10.73 -16.26
CA VAL A 112 -6.57 -9.39 -16.82
C VAL A 112 -5.40 -9.02 -17.73
N ALA A 113 -4.16 -9.25 -17.28
CA ALA A 113 -2.98 -9.00 -18.09
C ALA A 113 -2.99 -9.80 -19.41
N LYS A 114 -3.35 -11.07 -19.34
CA LYS A 114 -3.49 -11.94 -20.53
C LYS A 114 -4.60 -11.48 -21.45
N PHE A 115 -5.74 -11.09 -20.92
CA PHE A 115 -6.89 -10.59 -21.70
C PHE A 115 -6.55 -9.31 -22.46
N PHE A 116 -5.79 -8.40 -21.85
CA PHE A 116 -5.35 -7.15 -22.49
C PHE A 116 -4.06 -7.29 -23.29
N GLY A 117 -3.50 -8.50 -23.45
CA GLY A 117 -2.26 -8.72 -24.19
C GLY A 117 -1.06 -7.97 -23.60
N MET A 118 -1.02 -7.79 -22.28
CA MET A 118 0.08 -7.09 -21.62
C MET A 118 1.37 -7.92 -21.73
N ASP A 119 2.50 -7.21 -21.89
CA ASP A 119 3.80 -7.82 -21.83
C ASP A 119 4.03 -8.54 -20.49
N PHE A 120 4.79 -9.63 -20.51
CA PHE A 120 5.07 -10.46 -19.35
C PHE A 120 5.66 -9.65 -18.19
N PHE A 121 6.66 -8.82 -18.45
CA PHE A 121 7.32 -7.99 -17.43
C PHE A 121 6.38 -6.96 -16.82
N LEU A 122 5.48 -6.40 -17.62
CA LEU A 122 4.43 -5.51 -17.15
C LEU A 122 3.44 -6.27 -16.26
N ALA A 123 2.97 -7.43 -16.69
CA ALA A 123 2.01 -8.25 -15.95
C ALA A 123 2.51 -8.64 -14.56
N ILE A 124 3.74 -9.16 -14.47
CA ILE A 124 4.33 -9.54 -13.18
C ILE A 124 4.61 -8.35 -12.26
N SER A 125 4.82 -7.15 -12.82
CA SER A 125 4.99 -5.92 -12.04
C SER A 125 3.71 -5.51 -11.30
N LEU A 126 2.54 -5.99 -11.75
CA LEU A 126 1.25 -5.72 -11.13
C LEU A 126 0.91 -6.71 -9.99
N PHE A 127 1.60 -7.84 -9.89
CA PHE A 127 1.28 -8.89 -8.93
C PHE A 127 1.37 -8.41 -7.48
N PRO A 128 2.49 -7.82 -7.04
CA PRO A 128 2.67 -7.48 -5.64
C PRO A 128 2.01 -6.14 -5.25
N LYS A 129 0.96 -5.71 -5.98
CA LYS A 129 0.28 -4.42 -5.72
C LYS A 129 -0.36 -4.30 -4.33
N SER A 130 -0.64 -5.42 -3.67
CA SER A 130 -1.34 -5.47 -2.39
C SER A 130 -0.42 -5.75 -1.19
N VAL A 131 0.89 -5.61 -1.36
CA VAL A 131 1.86 -5.71 -0.26
C VAL A 131 2.56 -4.37 0.01
N THR A 132 3.39 -4.30 1.05
CA THR A 132 4.14 -3.07 1.32
C THR A 132 5.13 -2.77 0.21
N THR A 133 5.44 -1.50 0.00
CA THR A 133 6.39 -1.04 -1.03
C THR A 133 7.71 -1.81 -0.98
N ALA A 134 8.27 -2.02 0.22
CA ALA A 134 9.53 -2.75 0.38
C ALA A 134 9.42 -4.22 -0.08
N MET A 135 8.34 -4.91 0.29
CA MET A 135 8.09 -6.29 -0.13
C MET A 135 7.80 -6.37 -1.63
N ALA A 136 7.01 -5.43 -2.14
CA ALA A 136 6.65 -5.37 -3.56
C ALA A 136 7.88 -5.22 -4.46
N VAL A 137 8.81 -4.33 -4.09
CA VAL A 137 10.09 -4.15 -4.81
C VAL A 137 10.86 -5.48 -4.85
N GLY A 138 11.08 -6.11 -3.69
CA GLY A 138 11.83 -7.36 -3.63
C GLY A 138 11.19 -8.51 -4.43
N ILE A 139 9.84 -8.61 -4.44
CA ILE A 139 9.12 -9.61 -5.24
C ILE A 139 9.28 -9.31 -6.74
N THR A 140 9.12 -8.04 -7.13
CA THR A 140 9.22 -7.61 -8.52
C THR A 140 10.63 -7.82 -9.08
N GLU A 141 11.66 -7.47 -8.32
CA GLU A 141 13.06 -7.69 -8.71
C GLU A 141 13.35 -9.18 -8.90
N LYS A 142 12.88 -10.03 -7.98
CA LYS A 142 13.02 -11.48 -8.08
C LYS A 142 12.32 -12.06 -9.33
N LEU A 143 11.21 -11.47 -9.74
CA LEU A 143 10.45 -11.85 -10.93
C LEU A 143 10.93 -11.15 -12.20
N GLN A 144 11.96 -10.29 -12.11
CA GLN A 144 12.47 -9.47 -13.22
C GLN A 144 11.44 -8.50 -13.81
N GLY A 145 10.48 -8.05 -12.99
CA GLY A 145 9.49 -7.05 -13.38
C GLY A 145 10.02 -5.62 -13.35
N ILE A 146 9.17 -4.67 -13.68
CA ILE A 146 9.47 -3.23 -13.75
C ILE A 146 9.14 -2.57 -12.41
N THR A 147 10.14 -2.38 -11.55
CA THR A 147 9.99 -1.87 -10.19
C THR A 147 9.25 -0.54 -10.12
N THR A 148 9.52 0.38 -11.06
CA THR A 148 8.85 1.68 -11.10
C THR A 148 7.34 1.55 -11.26
N ILE A 149 6.88 0.62 -12.09
CA ILE A 149 5.46 0.32 -12.28
C ILE A 149 4.87 -0.25 -11.00
N THR A 150 5.55 -1.20 -10.38
CA THR A 150 5.14 -1.79 -9.10
C THR A 150 4.94 -0.71 -8.03
N LEU A 151 5.87 0.24 -7.89
CA LEU A 151 5.77 1.33 -6.92
C LEU A 151 4.50 2.16 -7.13
N VAL A 152 4.22 2.56 -8.38
CA VAL A 152 3.03 3.33 -8.72
C VAL A 152 1.75 2.56 -8.38
N VAL A 153 1.70 1.28 -8.74
CA VAL A 153 0.50 0.45 -8.56
C VAL A 153 0.26 0.11 -7.09
N VAL A 154 1.32 -0.11 -6.30
CA VAL A 154 1.21 -0.29 -4.84
C VAL A 154 0.58 0.94 -4.20
N VAL A 155 1.09 2.14 -4.50
CA VAL A 155 0.54 3.38 -3.96
C VAL A 155 -0.92 3.57 -4.39
N ALA A 156 -1.20 3.38 -5.69
CA ALA A 156 -2.56 3.48 -6.23
C ALA A 156 -3.51 2.48 -5.54
N THR A 157 -3.10 1.22 -5.36
CA THR A 157 -3.89 0.19 -4.67
C THR A 157 -4.19 0.57 -3.23
N GLY A 158 -3.21 1.08 -2.49
CA GLY A 158 -3.41 1.57 -1.13
C GLY A 158 -4.43 2.71 -1.05
N ILE A 159 -4.31 3.70 -1.93
CA ILE A 159 -5.25 4.82 -2.01
C ILE A 159 -6.65 4.32 -2.39
N LEU A 160 -6.77 3.51 -3.44
CA LEU A 160 -8.06 2.94 -3.87
C LEU A 160 -8.71 2.13 -2.75
N THR A 161 -7.95 1.31 -2.03
CA THR A 161 -8.46 0.56 -0.88
C THR A 161 -8.98 1.49 0.21
N SER A 162 -8.30 2.59 0.50
CA SER A 162 -8.75 3.55 1.52
C SER A 162 -10.03 4.29 1.12
N VAL A 163 -10.24 4.47 -0.18
CA VAL A 163 -11.40 5.16 -0.76
C VAL A 163 -12.60 4.22 -0.91
N ILE A 164 -12.39 3.09 -1.57
CA ILE A 164 -13.47 2.17 -1.98
C ILE A 164 -13.74 1.12 -0.90
N GLY A 165 -12.72 0.68 -0.17
CA GLY A 165 -12.81 -0.40 0.81
C GLY A 165 -13.93 -0.22 1.83
N PRO A 166 -14.04 0.94 2.52
CA PRO A 166 -15.13 1.21 3.45
C PRO A 166 -16.53 1.06 2.83
N THR A 167 -16.69 1.55 1.61
CA THR A 167 -17.96 1.45 0.87
C THR A 167 -18.29 0.01 0.51
N LEU A 168 -17.30 -0.77 0.06
CA LEU A 168 -17.46 -2.19 -0.25
C LEU A 168 -17.80 -3.02 0.99
N LEU A 169 -17.11 -2.80 2.11
CA LEU A 169 -17.43 -3.50 3.37
C LEU A 169 -18.88 -3.25 3.80
N LYS A 170 -19.31 -1.99 3.73
CA LYS A 170 -20.70 -1.62 4.04
C LYS A 170 -21.70 -2.26 3.07
N TRP A 171 -21.41 -2.23 1.78
CA TRP A 171 -22.28 -2.80 0.74
C TRP A 171 -22.41 -4.34 0.88
N LEU A 172 -21.29 -5.00 1.21
CA LEU A 172 -21.24 -6.45 1.46
C LEU A 172 -21.70 -6.84 2.86
N LYS A 173 -22.09 -5.87 3.72
CA LYS A 173 -22.52 -6.08 5.10
C LYS A 173 -21.47 -6.82 5.94
N ILE A 174 -20.18 -6.45 5.77
CA ILE A 174 -19.06 -7.00 6.53
C ILE A 174 -18.83 -6.09 7.73
N ASP A 175 -19.46 -6.42 8.86
CA ASP A 175 -19.41 -5.64 10.10
C ASP A 175 -18.40 -6.25 11.10
N ASP A 176 -17.96 -7.49 10.91
CA ASP A 176 -16.98 -8.15 11.75
C ASP A 176 -15.61 -7.46 11.65
N PRO A 177 -15.02 -6.99 12.77
CA PRO A 177 -13.78 -6.23 12.75
C PRO A 177 -12.57 -7.07 12.32
N VAL A 178 -12.59 -8.39 12.50
CA VAL A 178 -11.52 -9.29 12.06
C VAL A 178 -11.54 -9.38 10.54
N ALA A 179 -12.72 -9.63 9.96
CA ALA A 179 -12.89 -9.73 8.51
C ALA A 179 -12.59 -8.39 7.83
N ALA A 180 -13.10 -7.28 8.36
CA ALA A 180 -12.82 -5.94 7.84
C ALA A 180 -11.33 -5.61 7.88
N GLY A 181 -10.66 -5.94 8.99
CA GLY A 181 -9.22 -5.75 9.14
C GLY A 181 -8.41 -6.55 8.12
N LEU A 182 -8.70 -7.85 7.99
CA LEU A 182 -8.02 -8.73 7.03
C LEU A 182 -8.21 -8.25 5.58
N ALA A 183 -9.42 -7.83 5.22
CA ALA A 183 -9.73 -7.34 3.89
C ALA A 183 -8.98 -6.04 3.57
N LEU A 184 -9.05 -5.04 4.47
CA LEU A 184 -8.42 -3.74 4.26
C LEU A 184 -6.89 -3.82 4.31
N GLY A 185 -6.33 -4.58 5.25
CA GLY A 185 -4.88 -4.75 5.39
C GLY A 185 -4.27 -5.60 4.28
N GLY A 186 -4.92 -6.72 3.94
CA GLY A 186 -4.46 -7.64 2.88
C GLY A 186 -4.58 -7.07 1.47
N THR A 187 -5.43 -6.04 1.26
CA THR A 187 -5.57 -5.36 -0.04
C THR A 187 -4.79 -4.06 -0.09
N GLY A 188 -4.91 -3.22 0.94
CA GLY A 188 -4.39 -1.84 0.95
C GLY A 188 -3.14 -1.65 1.80
N HIS A 189 -2.52 -2.73 2.25
CA HIS A 189 -1.29 -2.75 3.04
C HIS A 189 -1.28 -1.68 4.17
N ALA A 190 -0.24 -0.86 4.30
CA ALA A 190 -0.15 0.15 5.36
C ALA A 190 -1.28 1.21 5.29
N VAL A 191 -1.67 1.65 4.08
CA VAL A 191 -2.76 2.62 3.90
C VAL A 191 -4.11 2.00 4.27
N GLY A 192 -4.34 0.74 3.88
CA GLY A 192 -5.51 -0.05 4.27
C GLY A 192 -5.58 -0.27 5.78
N THR A 193 -4.44 -0.51 6.43
CA THR A 193 -4.35 -0.63 7.90
C THR A 193 -4.75 0.68 8.59
N GLY A 194 -4.27 1.82 8.09
CA GLY A 194 -4.72 3.14 8.60
C GLY A 194 -6.23 3.32 8.47
N THR A 195 -6.83 2.80 7.40
CA THR A 195 -8.28 2.80 7.21
C THR A 195 -8.98 1.83 8.17
N ALA A 196 -8.41 0.64 8.40
CA ALA A 196 -8.96 -0.38 9.29
C ALA A 196 -9.05 0.10 10.75
N PHE A 197 -8.13 0.94 11.22
CA PHE A 197 -8.23 1.53 12.55
C PHE A 197 -9.50 2.35 12.80
N ARG A 198 -10.17 2.82 11.74
CA ARG A 198 -11.47 3.49 11.87
C ARG A 198 -12.60 2.53 12.26
N TYR A 199 -12.41 1.23 12.05
CA TYR A 199 -13.32 0.15 12.46
C TYR A 199 -12.96 -0.43 13.85
N GLY A 200 -11.99 0.19 14.53
CA GLY A 200 -11.56 -0.18 15.88
C GLY A 200 -10.16 -0.79 15.92
N SER A 201 -9.65 -0.95 17.14
CA SER A 201 -8.30 -1.46 17.38
C SER A 201 -8.11 -2.90 16.91
N VAL A 202 -9.16 -3.73 17.01
CA VAL A 202 -9.13 -5.13 16.53
C VAL A 202 -8.95 -5.17 15.01
N ALA A 203 -9.74 -4.39 14.27
CA ALA A 203 -9.62 -4.32 12.82
C ALA A 203 -8.23 -3.80 12.39
N GLY A 204 -7.71 -2.77 13.04
CA GLY A 204 -6.37 -2.26 12.77
C GLY A 204 -5.28 -3.30 13.04
N ALA A 205 -5.40 -4.05 14.14
CA ALA A 205 -4.48 -5.13 14.49
C ALA A 205 -4.52 -6.28 13.46
N MET A 206 -5.72 -6.71 13.07
CA MET A 206 -5.90 -7.74 12.04
C MET A 206 -5.37 -7.30 10.67
N ALA A 207 -5.52 -6.03 10.33
CA ALA A 207 -4.96 -5.46 9.12
C ALA A 207 -3.42 -5.50 9.12
N GLY A 208 -2.80 -5.15 10.25
CA GLY A 208 -1.35 -5.28 10.43
C GLY A 208 -0.85 -6.72 10.28
N LEU A 209 -1.59 -7.69 10.82
CA LEU A 209 -1.34 -9.14 10.63
C LEU A 209 -1.44 -9.54 9.16
N ALA A 210 -2.51 -9.10 8.50
CA ALA A 210 -2.73 -9.42 7.09
C ALA A 210 -1.57 -8.98 6.21
N ILE A 211 -0.97 -7.80 6.46
CA ILE A 211 0.20 -7.32 5.70
C ILE A 211 1.35 -8.34 5.75
N GLY A 212 1.70 -8.80 6.95
CA GLY A 212 2.81 -9.75 7.11
C GLY A 212 2.55 -11.09 6.44
N VAL A 213 1.35 -11.65 6.68
CA VAL A 213 0.96 -12.97 6.15
C VAL A 213 0.80 -12.92 4.63
N THR A 214 0.08 -11.94 4.10
CA THR A 214 -0.09 -11.79 2.64
C THR A 214 1.24 -11.54 1.95
N GLY A 215 2.10 -10.68 2.52
CA GLY A 215 3.42 -10.41 1.96
C GLY A 215 4.27 -11.67 1.84
N LEU A 216 4.28 -12.50 2.89
CA LEU A 216 4.99 -13.78 2.85
C LEU A 216 4.40 -14.72 1.78
N LEU A 217 3.08 -14.82 1.71
CA LEU A 217 2.40 -15.66 0.71
C LEU A 217 2.67 -15.19 -0.73
N TYR A 218 2.74 -13.88 -0.97
CA TYR A 218 3.08 -13.34 -2.30
C TYR A 218 4.45 -13.78 -2.79
N VAL A 219 5.45 -13.90 -1.90
CA VAL A 219 6.80 -14.37 -2.28
C VAL A 219 6.77 -15.77 -2.88
N PHE A 220 5.88 -16.63 -2.39
CA PHE A 220 5.76 -18.02 -2.86
C PHE A 220 4.74 -18.17 -4.00
N ILE A 221 3.59 -17.52 -3.91
CA ILE A 221 2.47 -17.71 -4.84
C ILE A 221 2.70 -16.98 -6.17
N SER A 222 3.27 -15.76 -6.13
CA SER A 222 3.45 -14.96 -7.36
C SER A 222 4.28 -15.66 -8.45
N PRO A 223 5.44 -16.31 -8.16
CA PRO A 223 6.19 -17.04 -9.16
C PRO A 223 5.42 -18.21 -9.76
N ILE A 224 4.64 -18.91 -8.92
CA ILE A 224 3.84 -20.07 -9.36
C ILE A 224 2.75 -19.63 -10.33
N VAL A 225 1.99 -18.59 -9.97
CA VAL A 225 0.91 -18.06 -10.81
C VAL A 225 1.46 -17.47 -12.11
N ALA A 226 2.59 -16.78 -12.05
CA ALA A 226 3.26 -16.26 -13.24
C ALA A 226 3.63 -17.39 -14.22
N GLY A 227 4.26 -18.46 -13.70
CA GLY A 227 4.64 -19.61 -14.52
C GLY A 227 3.48 -20.41 -15.11
N ILE A 228 2.29 -20.42 -14.46
CA ILE A 228 1.12 -21.16 -14.96
C ILE A 228 0.30 -20.36 -15.98
N ILE A 229 0.14 -19.07 -15.77
CA ILE A 229 -0.86 -18.27 -16.51
C ILE A 229 -0.21 -17.41 -17.60
N LEU A 230 1.00 -16.92 -17.35
CA LEU A 230 1.70 -15.99 -18.23
C LEU A 230 2.77 -16.65 -19.11
N SER A 231 3.08 -17.92 -18.88
CA SER A 231 4.03 -18.71 -19.70
C SER A 231 3.44 -19.10 -21.06
#